data_464238ef3b067af633c73697e4dc5f3c
#
_entry.id   464238ef3b067af633c73697e4dc5f3c
#
_cell.length_a   1.000
_cell.length_b   1.000
_cell.length_c   1.000
_cell.angle_alpha   90.00
_cell.angle_beta   90.00
_cell.angle_gamma   90.00
#
_symmetry.space_group_name_H-M   'P 1'
#
loop_
_entity.id
_entity.type
_entity.pdbx_description
1 polymer ?
#
loop_
_entity_poly.entity_id
_entity_poly.type
_entity_poly.pdbx_seq_one_letter_code
_entity_poly.pdbx_strand_id
1 'polypeptide(L)'
;MKIEIDKLIEEKEYCREVFNFFIKKEVIKKTNPALFEKYLNKSLNNLEFGNFVLSEHNYSIKKKLKGKSFYDWVVVIYYYAIYHAVLALISKAGFESKNHLASISALTYIYYHKRNLLNKEDIQMIMDNFNIKNPPKN
;
A
#
# COMPACT_ATOMS: atom_id res chain seq x y z
N MET A 1 15.91 -12.03 10.04
CA MET A 1 15.83 -12.31 8.58
C MET A 1 16.01 -11.01 7.82
N LYS A 2 16.99 -10.97 6.94
CA LYS A 2 17.17 -9.84 6.03
C LYS A 2 16.35 -10.08 4.78
N ILE A 3 15.39 -9.20 4.49
CA ILE A 3 14.45 -9.39 3.39
C ILE A 3 14.97 -8.72 2.13
N GLU A 4 15.06 -9.49 1.05
CA GLU A 4 15.42 -8.98 -0.28
C GLU A 4 14.14 -8.62 -1.03
N ILE A 5 13.91 -7.33 -1.20
CA ILE A 5 12.64 -6.79 -1.70
C ILE A 5 12.33 -7.29 -3.12
N ASP A 6 13.33 -7.29 -4.01
CA ASP A 6 13.11 -7.72 -5.40
C ASP A 6 12.64 -9.18 -5.48
N LYS A 7 13.11 -10.04 -4.59
CA LYS A 7 12.70 -11.44 -4.57
C LYS A 7 11.26 -11.66 -4.16
N LEU A 8 10.63 -10.70 -3.49
CA LEU A 8 9.21 -10.81 -3.15
C LEU A 8 8.35 -10.93 -4.41
N ILE A 9 8.71 -10.22 -5.45
CA ILE A 9 8.01 -10.29 -6.74
C ILE A 9 8.51 -11.47 -7.57
N GLU A 10 9.82 -11.68 -7.66
CA GLU A 10 10.44 -12.62 -8.57
C GLU A 10 10.25 -14.08 -8.17
N GLU A 11 10.20 -14.37 -6.86
CA GLU A 11 10.24 -15.75 -6.35
C GLU A 11 9.05 -16.02 -5.42
N LYS A 12 8.07 -16.76 -5.91
CA LYS A 12 6.86 -17.12 -5.15
C LYS A 12 7.18 -17.76 -3.80
N GLU A 13 8.09 -18.75 -3.80
CA GLU A 13 8.43 -19.48 -2.57
C GLU A 13 9.13 -18.60 -1.56
N TYR A 14 9.99 -17.69 -2.02
CA TYR A 14 10.63 -16.71 -1.15
C TYR A 14 9.59 -15.78 -0.52
N CYS A 15 8.66 -15.27 -1.32
CA CYS A 15 7.58 -14.43 -0.82
C CYS A 15 6.72 -15.16 0.23
N ARG A 16 6.41 -16.43 -0.01
CA ARG A 16 5.69 -17.27 0.95
C ARG A 16 6.45 -17.43 2.26
N GLU A 17 7.75 -17.65 2.20
CA GLU A 17 8.61 -17.76 3.39
C GLU A 17 8.60 -16.46 4.20
N VAL A 18 8.70 -15.32 3.54
CA VAL A 18 8.65 -14.00 4.20
C VAL A 18 7.28 -13.78 4.83
N PHE A 19 6.20 -14.09 4.13
CA PHE A 19 4.84 -14.01 4.65
C PHE A 19 4.69 -14.87 5.93
N ASN A 20 5.13 -16.11 5.88
CA ASN A 20 5.09 -17.02 7.02
C ASN A 20 5.98 -16.54 8.18
N PHE A 21 7.13 -15.96 7.88
CA PHE A 21 7.99 -15.36 8.88
C PHE A 21 7.27 -14.26 9.65
N PHE A 22 6.57 -13.37 8.97
CA PHE A 22 5.81 -12.31 9.62
C PHE A 22 4.62 -12.83 10.42
N ILE A 23 3.98 -13.92 9.97
CA ILE A 23 2.92 -14.57 10.75
C ILE A 23 3.52 -15.14 12.05
N LYS A 24 4.64 -15.83 11.95
CA LYS A 24 5.32 -16.43 13.12
C LYS A 24 5.76 -15.37 14.12
N LYS A 25 6.16 -14.19 13.65
CA LYS A 25 6.57 -13.06 14.48
C LYS A 25 5.39 -12.22 14.97
N GLU A 26 4.17 -12.63 14.66
CA GLU A 26 2.95 -11.90 15.01
C GLU A 26 2.91 -10.46 14.48
N VAL A 27 3.63 -10.17 13.41
CA VAL A 27 3.53 -8.91 12.67
C VAL A 27 2.34 -8.95 11.71
N ILE A 28 2.07 -10.13 11.14
CA ILE A 28 0.84 -10.41 10.41
C ILE A 28 -0.01 -11.32 11.28
N LYS A 29 -1.27 -10.93 11.50
CA LYS A 29 -2.22 -11.68 12.32
C LYS A 29 -3.52 -11.91 11.56
N LYS A 30 -4.27 -12.93 11.97
CA LYS A 30 -5.63 -13.12 11.49
C LYS A 30 -6.53 -12.01 12.00
N THR A 31 -7.45 -11.55 11.19
CA THR A 31 -8.41 -10.52 11.54
C THR A 31 -9.78 -10.83 10.97
N ASN A 32 -10.79 -10.06 11.39
CA ASN A 32 -12.14 -10.18 10.86
C ASN A 32 -12.19 -9.61 9.42
N PRO A 33 -12.55 -10.43 8.40
CA PRO A 33 -12.65 -9.95 7.02
C PRO A 33 -13.63 -8.78 6.83
N ALA A 34 -14.58 -8.58 7.73
CA ALA A 34 -15.52 -7.46 7.67
C ALA A 34 -14.82 -6.09 7.76
N LEU A 35 -13.58 -6.02 8.26
CA LEU A 35 -12.79 -4.79 8.26
C LEU A 35 -12.48 -4.28 6.84
N PHE A 36 -12.63 -5.14 5.83
CA PHE A 36 -12.45 -4.76 4.43
C PHE A 36 -13.28 -3.52 4.06
N GLU A 37 -14.56 -3.50 4.40
CA GLU A 37 -15.44 -2.37 4.05
C GLU A 37 -14.99 -1.07 4.70
N LYS A 38 -14.56 -1.13 5.97
CA LYS A 38 -14.05 0.05 6.68
C LYS A 38 -12.85 0.65 5.98
N TYR A 39 -11.88 -0.17 5.62
CA TYR A 39 -10.67 0.31 4.94
C TYR A 39 -10.94 0.73 3.51
N LEU A 40 -11.83 0.03 2.81
CA LEU A 40 -12.24 0.43 1.45
C LEU A 40 -12.88 1.81 1.47
N ASN A 41 -13.79 2.06 2.41
CA ASN A 41 -14.44 3.37 2.55
C ASN A 41 -13.41 4.47 2.85
N LYS A 42 -12.43 4.22 3.71
CA LYS A 42 -11.35 5.17 3.98
C LYS A 42 -10.52 5.45 2.72
N SER A 43 -10.21 4.42 1.95
CA SER A 43 -9.45 4.56 0.70
C SER A 43 -10.22 5.42 -0.30
N LEU A 44 -11.50 5.13 -0.52
CA LEU A 44 -12.34 5.86 -1.46
C LEU A 44 -12.56 7.32 -1.03
N ASN A 45 -12.76 7.56 0.27
CA ASN A 45 -12.90 8.91 0.80
C ASN A 45 -11.61 9.72 0.57
N ASN A 46 -10.44 9.12 0.81
CA ASN A 46 -9.17 9.80 0.55
C ASN A 46 -8.96 10.08 -0.94
N LEU A 47 -9.30 9.11 -1.79
CA LEU A 47 -9.19 9.29 -3.25
C LEU A 47 -10.07 10.45 -3.73
N GLU A 48 -11.32 10.49 -3.30
CA GLU A 48 -12.27 11.53 -3.64
C GLU A 48 -11.80 12.90 -3.13
N PHE A 49 -11.33 12.94 -1.88
CA PHE A 49 -10.79 14.17 -1.29
C PHE A 49 -9.53 14.64 -2.03
N GLY A 50 -8.62 13.73 -2.37
CA GLY A 50 -7.42 14.06 -3.14
C GLY A 50 -7.76 14.66 -4.51
N ASN A 51 -8.72 14.07 -5.20
CA ASN A 51 -9.19 14.58 -6.48
C ASN A 51 -9.80 15.97 -6.35
N PHE A 52 -10.59 16.21 -5.31
CA PHE A 52 -11.17 17.53 -5.03
C PHE A 52 -10.09 18.57 -4.75
N VAL A 53 -9.14 18.26 -3.87
CA VAL A 53 -8.06 19.19 -3.52
C VAL A 53 -7.19 19.50 -4.73
N LEU A 54 -6.87 18.51 -5.56
CA LEU A 54 -6.10 18.71 -6.80
C LEU A 54 -6.83 19.66 -7.75
N SER A 55 -8.12 19.45 -7.96
CA SER A 55 -8.96 20.31 -8.79
C SER A 55 -8.98 21.75 -8.27
N GLU A 56 -9.27 21.93 -6.97
CA GLU A 56 -9.29 23.25 -6.35
C GLU A 56 -7.92 23.94 -6.38
N HIS A 57 -6.84 23.17 -6.22
CA HIS A 57 -5.49 23.72 -6.32
C HIS A 57 -5.24 24.35 -7.68
N ASN A 58 -5.66 23.67 -8.74
CA ASN A 58 -5.46 24.16 -10.10
C ASN A 58 -6.32 25.39 -10.43
N TYR A 59 -7.52 25.50 -9.86
CA TYR A 59 -8.46 26.57 -10.19
C TYR A 59 -8.46 27.75 -9.22
N SER A 60 -8.40 27.53 -7.94
CA SER A 60 -8.62 28.60 -6.97
C SER A 60 -7.44 28.83 -6.00
N ILE A 61 -6.83 27.78 -5.48
CA ILE A 61 -5.77 27.93 -4.48
C ILE A 61 -4.55 28.62 -5.07
N LYS A 62 -4.16 28.25 -6.27
CA LYS A 62 -3.02 28.84 -6.99
C LYS A 62 -3.20 30.32 -7.24
N LYS A 63 -4.44 30.74 -7.49
CA LYS A 63 -4.77 32.17 -7.70
C LYS A 63 -4.81 32.96 -6.39
N LYS A 64 -5.43 32.38 -5.35
CA LYS A 64 -5.63 33.05 -4.05
C LYS A 64 -4.36 33.12 -3.22
N LEU A 65 -3.51 32.12 -3.32
CA LEU A 65 -2.26 32.01 -2.56
C LEU A 65 -1.08 32.11 -3.53
N LYS A 66 -0.89 33.29 -4.07
CA LYS A 66 0.11 33.59 -5.12
C LYS A 66 1.48 32.99 -4.83
N GLY A 67 2.00 32.22 -5.78
CA GLY A 67 3.33 31.61 -5.71
C GLY A 67 3.48 30.45 -4.73
N LYS A 68 2.43 30.03 -4.05
CA LYS A 68 2.47 28.89 -3.15
C LYS A 68 1.93 27.63 -3.82
N SER A 69 2.51 26.47 -3.47
CA SER A 69 2.09 25.18 -3.97
C SER A 69 1.77 24.26 -2.79
N PHE A 70 0.70 23.47 -2.93
CA PHE A 70 0.26 22.50 -1.94
C PHE A 70 0.14 21.10 -2.53
N TYR A 71 0.80 20.86 -3.67
CA TYR A 71 0.80 19.54 -4.30
C TYR A 71 1.34 18.43 -3.37
N ASP A 72 2.25 18.77 -2.46
CA ASP A 72 2.75 17.80 -1.47
C ASP A 72 1.63 17.22 -0.61
N TRP A 73 0.64 18.03 -0.26
CA TRP A 73 -0.53 17.56 0.49
C TRP A 73 -1.41 16.65 -0.34
N VAL A 74 -1.56 16.91 -1.63
CA VAL A 74 -2.29 16.02 -2.56
C VAL A 74 -1.60 14.66 -2.62
N VAL A 75 -0.29 14.64 -2.71
CA VAL A 75 0.51 13.39 -2.70
C VAL A 75 0.27 12.61 -1.41
N VAL A 76 0.25 13.27 -0.26
CA VAL A 76 -0.02 12.63 1.04
C VAL A 76 -1.42 12.02 1.08
N ILE A 77 -2.42 12.73 0.58
CA ILE A 77 -3.80 12.22 0.53
C ILE A 77 -3.88 10.96 -0.32
N TYR A 78 -3.28 10.97 -1.51
CA TYR A 78 -3.25 9.79 -2.38
C TYR A 78 -2.46 8.63 -1.77
N TYR A 79 -1.38 8.93 -1.05
CA TYR A 79 -0.64 7.91 -0.31
C TYR A 79 -1.57 7.17 0.66
N TYR A 80 -2.39 7.89 1.43
CA TYR A 80 -3.33 7.26 2.36
C TYR A 80 -4.45 6.51 1.64
N ALA A 81 -4.87 6.96 0.46
CA ALA A 81 -5.83 6.21 -0.36
C ALA A 81 -5.27 4.83 -0.71
N ILE A 82 -4.04 4.78 -1.19
CA ILE A 82 -3.35 3.52 -1.54
C ILE A 82 -3.11 2.66 -0.30
N TYR A 83 -2.64 3.26 0.79
CA TYR A 83 -2.40 2.56 2.05
C TYR A 83 -3.65 1.85 2.55
N HIS A 84 -4.78 2.54 2.60
CA HIS A 84 -6.03 1.95 3.05
C HIS A 84 -6.59 0.91 2.07
N ALA A 85 -6.33 1.07 0.76
CA ALA A 85 -6.68 0.05 -0.22
C ALA A 85 -5.91 -1.25 0.02
N VAL A 86 -4.62 -1.15 0.33
CA VAL A 86 -3.79 -2.32 0.69
C VAL A 86 -4.34 -2.99 1.95
N LEU A 87 -4.63 -2.22 2.99
CA LEU A 87 -5.23 -2.76 4.22
C LEU A 87 -6.58 -3.42 3.97
N ALA A 88 -7.40 -2.86 3.08
CA ALA A 88 -8.68 -3.44 2.70
C ALA A 88 -8.48 -4.82 2.07
N LEU A 89 -7.56 -4.93 1.11
CA LEU A 89 -7.29 -6.20 0.43
C LEU A 89 -6.76 -7.26 1.40
N ILE A 90 -5.83 -6.89 2.27
CA ILE A 90 -5.28 -7.81 3.27
C ILE A 90 -6.38 -8.27 4.24
N SER A 91 -7.22 -7.34 4.70
CA SER A 91 -8.34 -7.66 5.60
C SER A 91 -9.35 -8.59 4.93
N LYS A 92 -9.65 -8.38 3.65
CA LYS A 92 -10.54 -9.26 2.89
C LYS A 92 -10.02 -10.70 2.84
N ALA A 93 -8.71 -10.87 2.81
CA ALA A 93 -8.06 -12.17 2.87
C ALA A 93 -7.99 -12.75 4.30
N GLY A 94 -8.43 -12.00 5.31
CA GLY A 94 -8.46 -12.43 6.70
C GLY A 94 -7.23 -12.09 7.53
N PHE A 95 -6.43 -11.12 7.10
CA PHE A 95 -5.17 -10.74 7.77
C PHE A 95 -5.11 -9.25 8.07
N GLU A 96 -4.34 -8.91 9.09
CA GLU A 96 -3.91 -7.54 9.36
C GLU A 96 -2.40 -7.53 9.56
N SER A 97 -1.78 -6.38 9.36
CA SER A 97 -0.33 -6.25 9.51
C SER A 97 0.06 -4.97 10.25
N LYS A 98 1.23 -5.00 10.90
CA LYS A 98 1.71 -3.90 11.75
C LYS A 98 2.65 -2.93 11.05
N ASN A 99 3.16 -3.26 9.85
CA ASN A 99 4.06 -2.38 9.11
C ASN A 99 3.95 -2.56 7.60
N HIS A 100 4.52 -1.63 6.86
CA HIS A 100 4.41 -1.61 5.40
C HIS A 100 5.06 -2.81 4.72
N LEU A 101 6.20 -3.25 5.20
CA LEU A 101 6.89 -4.40 4.60
C LEU A 101 6.08 -5.68 4.77
N ALA A 102 5.49 -5.89 5.94
CA ALA A 102 4.59 -7.02 6.18
C ALA A 102 3.33 -6.93 5.31
N SER A 103 2.77 -5.72 5.16
CA SER A 103 1.60 -5.49 4.30
C SER A 103 1.91 -5.85 2.84
N ILE A 104 3.04 -5.41 2.33
CA ILE A 104 3.48 -5.70 0.96
C ILE A 104 3.73 -7.20 0.78
N SER A 105 4.33 -7.85 1.75
CA SER A 105 4.59 -9.29 1.70
C SER A 105 3.29 -10.08 1.62
N ALA A 106 2.31 -9.72 2.44
CA ALA A 106 0.99 -10.36 2.42
C ALA A 106 0.26 -10.09 1.10
N LEU A 107 0.24 -8.85 0.65
CA LEU A 107 -0.42 -8.46 -0.59
C LEU A 107 0.19 -9.19 -1.79
N THR A 108 1.52 -9.20 -1.88
CA THR A 108 2.25 -9.82 -2.99
C THR A 108 2.03 -11.32 -3.01
N TYR A 109 2.14 -11.98 -1.86
CA TYR A 109 1.93 -13.43 -1.80
C TYR A 109 0.50 -13.81 -2.16
N ILE A 110 -0.49 -13.15 -1.55
CA ILE A 110 -1.90 -13.55 -1.70
C ILE A 110 -2.46 -13.13 -3.06
N TYR A 111 -2.28 -11.87 -3.46
CA TYR A 111 -2.97 -11.31 -4.62
C TYR A 111 -2.16 -11.36 -5.91
N TYR A 112 -0.83 -11.41 -5.84
CA TYR A 112 0.00 -11.56 -7.03
C TYR A 112 0.35 -13.03 -7.27
N HIS A 113 1.04 -13.68 -6.30
CA HIS A 113 1.53 -15.04 -6.52
C HIS A 113 0.43 -16.11 -6.47
N LYS A 114 -0.46 -16.03 -5.48
CA LYS A 114 -1.43 -17.09 -5.22
C LYS A 114 -2.70 -16.96 -6.03
N ARG A 115 -3.30 -15.78 -6.06
CA ARG A 115 -4.60 -15.54 -6.72
C ARG A 115 -4.48 -14.93 -8.11
N ASN A 116 -3.33 -14.37 -8.45
CA ASN A 116 -3.06 -13.71 -9.74
C ASN A 116 -4.09 -12.62 -10.08
N LEU A 117 -4.49 -11.83 -9.08
CA LEU A 117 -5.46 -10.75 -9.22
C LEU A 117 -4.81 -9.37 -9.37
N LEU A 118 -3.54 -9.25 -8.98
CA LEU A 118 -2.73 -8.06 -9.21
C LEU A 118 -1.57 -8.44 -10.12
N ASN A 119 -1.07 -7.50 -10.90
CA ASN A 119 0.10 -7.73 -11.75
C ASN A 119 1.38 -7.17 -11.08
N LYS A 120 2.54 -7.46 -11.70
CA LYS A 120 3.84 -7.04 -11.20
C LYS A 120 3.93 -5.52 -11.07
N GLU A 121 3.39 -4.80 -12.04
CA GLU A 121 3.42 -3.34 -12.10
C GLU A 121 2.61 -2.72 -10.95
N ASP A 122 1.48 -3.32 -10.61
CA ASP A 122 0.68 -2.88 -9.46
C ASP A 122 1.47 -3.00 -8.16
N ILE A 123 2.10 -4.14 -7.94
CA ILE A 123 2.92 -4.38 -6.75
C ILE A 123 4.10 -3.41 -6.69
N GLN A 124 4.79 -3.20 -7.81
CA GLN A 124 5.92 -2.28 -7.87
C GLN A 124 5.49 -0.85 -7.56
N MET A 125 4.37 -0.41 -8.10
CA MET A 125 3.81 0.92 -7.82
C MET A 125 3.52 1.11 -6.33
N ILE A 126 2.94 0.11 -5.69
CA ILE A 126 2.63 0.17 -4.25
C ILE A 126 3.92 0.18 -3.43
N MET A 127 4.91 -0.65 -3.78
CA MET A 127 6.23 -0.64 -3.13
C MET A 127 6.88 0.74 -3.21
N ASP A 128 6.85 1.35 -4.39
CA ASP A 128 7.43 2.68 -4.60
C ASP A 128 6.69 3.73 -3.75
N ASN A 129 5.35 3.65 -3.71
CA ASN A 129 4.53 4.55 -2.90
C ASN A 129 4.83 4.44 -1.40
N PHE A 130 5.14 3.23 -0.91
CA PHE A 130 5.50 2.97 0.48
C PHE A 130 7.00 3.18 0.75
N ASN A 131 7.76 3.58 -0.27
CA ASN A 131 9.21 3.75 -0.20
C ASN A 131 9.92 2.46 0.27
N ILE A 132 9.43 1.31 -0.19
CA ILE A 132 10.01 -0.01 0.09
C ILE A 132 10.93 -0.37 -1.06
N LYS A 133 12.23 -0.48 -0.77
CA LYS A 133 13.27 -0.82 -1.74
C LYS A 133 14.43 -1.50 -1.04
N ASN A 134 15.24 -2.22 -1.81
CA ASN A 134 16.47 -2.79 -1.28
C ASN A 134 17.38 -1.67 -0.77
N PRO A 135 18.15 -1.92 0.33
CA PRO A 135 19.14 -0.95 0.78
C PRO A 135 20.21 -0.76 -0.31
N PRO A 136 20.87 0.42 -0.35
CA PRO A 136 21.95 0.64 -1.32
C PRO A 136 23.02 -0.42 -1.16
N LYS A 137 23.56 -0.90 -2.28
CA LYS A 137 24.72 -1.79 -2.26
C LYS A 137 25.97 -0.95 -1.93
N ASN A 138 26.67 -1.36 -0.89
CA ASN A 138 27.94 -0.76 -0.51
C ASN A 138 29.06 -1.25 -1.45
#